data_14c4df3cf13fa64d0414889201596855
#
_entry.id   14c4df3cf13fa64d0414889201596855
#
_cell.length_a   1.000
_cell.length_b   1.000
_cell.length_c   1.000
_cell.angle_alpha   90.00
_cell.angle_beta   90.00
_cell.angle_gamma   90.00
#
_symmetry.space_group_name_H-M   'P 1'
#
loop_
_entity.id
_entity.type
_entity.pdbx_description
1 polymer ?
#
loop_
_entity_poly.entity_id
_entity_poly.type
_entity_poly.pdbx_seq_one_letter_code
_entity_poly.pdbx_strand_id
1 'polypeptide(L)'
;MRWVGCAMALSLGILLAACRFIPTDQVSAIGAAGGTNGAAARDPDQMVASMWAAKVVPYFEKRAGPFLAVRDLAAKSPDEAGAKWGYRAKSEDTPWTLMVRIEGTIVAAETESRAGSIGVDASGRGKVDATVQIGPAMGGAAIRDALDFVSFGDFTNQIDFARFGKAFNTYVYHNTLEKLPRADIVGRKVTLIGAYALDSSGQPPLVTPVEITIGSKP
;
A
#
# COMPACT_ATOMS: atom_id res chain seq x y z
N MET A 1 -66.66 21.83 -52.46
CA MET A 1 -66.05 20.90 -51.56
C MET A 1 -64.66 21.47 -51.11
N ARG A 2 -64.59 21.86 -49.85
CA ARG A 2 -63.45 22.68 -49.29
C ARG A 2 -62.65 21.81 -48.39
N TRP A 3 -61.41 21.64 -48.71
CA TRP A 3 -60.42 20.94 -47.85
C TRP A 3 -59.69 21.95 -46.98
N VAL A 4 -59.81 21.79 -45.68
CA VAL A 4 -59.08 22.54 -44.68
C VAL A 4 -57.91 21.70 -44.25
N GLY A 5 -56.68 22.12 -44.60
CA GLY A 5 -55.44 21.49 -44.14
C GLY A 5 -55.02 22.05 -42.78
N CYS A 6 -54.92 21.17 -41.81
CA CYS A 6 -54.40 21.50 -40.46
C CYS A 6 -52.88 21.31 -40.46
N ALA A 7 -52.11 22.37 -40.36
CA ALA A 7 -50.66 22.33 -40.21
C ALA A 7 -50.31 22.20 -38.70
N MET A 8 -49.75 21.10 -38.33
CA MET A 8 -49.27 20.81 -36.98
C MET A 8 -47.78 21.19 -36.89
N ALA A 9 -47.47 22.29 -36.26
CA ALA A 9 -46.10 22.74 -36.01
C ALA A 9 -45.53 21.95 -34.82
N LEU A 10 -44.52 21.11 -35.09
CA LEU A 10 -43.78 20.38 -34.07
C LEU A 10 -42.63 21.25 -33.54
N SER A 11 -42.80 21.81 -32.34
CA SER A 11 -41.75 22.58 -31.65
C SER A 11 -40.77 21.59 -30.96
N LEU A 12 -39.61 21.43 -31.56
CA LEU A 12 -38.50 20.66 -30.99
C LEU A 12 -37.75 21.49 -29.95
N GLY A 13 -38.06 21.34 -28.68
CA GLY A 13 -37.38 21.98 -27.57
C GLY A 13 -35.97 21.35 -27.35
N ILE A 14 -34.93 22.10 -27.66
CA ILE A 14 -33.55 21.76 -27.36
C ILE A 14 -33.31 21.97 -25.87
N LEU A 15 -33.25 20.93 -25.07
CA LEU A 15 -32.77 20.94 -23.70
C LEU A 15 -31.21 21.03 -23.72
N LEU A 16 -30.70 22.27 -23.63
CA LEU A 16 -29.30 22.52 -23.33
C LEU A 16 -29.04 22.12 -21.87
N ALA A 17 -28.44 20.95 -21.66
CA ALA A 17 -27.89 20.56 -20.39
C ALA A 17 -26.72 21.50 -20.06
N ALA A 18 -26.94 22.50 -19.21
CA ALA A 18 -25.90 23.37 -18.69
C ALA A 18 -24.99 22.57 -17.75
N CYS A 19 -23.82 22.13 -18.25
CA CYS A 19 -22.73 21.67 -17.41
C CYS A 19 -22.27 22.87 -16.55
N ARG A 20 -22.61 22.82 -15.26
CA ARG A 20 -22.20 23.87 -14.32
C ARG A 20 -20.75 23.59 -13.93
N PHE A 21 -19.83 24.44 -14.40
CA PHE A 21 -18.45 24.45 -13.97
C PHE A 21 -18.40 24.97 -12.53
N ILE A 22 -17.96 24.16 -11.58
CA ILE A 22 -17.74 24.58 -10.19
C ILE A 22 -16.28 25.02 -10.08
N PRO A 23 -16.01 26.30 -9.75
CA PRO A 23 -14.63 26.76 -9.53
C PRO A 23 -13.97 25.99 -8.38
N THR A 24 -12.67 25.73 -8.51
CA THR A 24 -11.87 24.89 -7.57
C THR A 24 -11.82 25.43 -6.14
N ASP A 25 -12.01 26.73 -5.97
CA ASP A 25 -12.09 27.42 -4.68
C ASP A 25 -13.36 27.10 -3.88
N GLN A 26 -14.46 26.72 -4.55
CA GLN A 26 -15.68 26.29 -3.87
C GLN A 26 -15.65 24.81 -3.44
N VAL A 27 -14.81 23.97 -4.05
CA VAL A 27 -14.67 22.57 -3.65
C VAL A 27 -14.03 22.44 -2.26
N SER A 28 -13.14 23.38 -1.90
CA SER A 28 -12.53 23.43 -0.56
C SER A 28 -13.52 23.78 0.55
N ALA A 29 -14.57 24.56 0.23
CA ALA A 29 -15.58 24.97 1.20
C ALA A 29 -16.65 23.88 1.44
N ILE A 30 -16.92 23.03 0.44
CA ILE A 30 -17.90 21.93 0.58
C ILE A 30 -17.30 20.78 1.42
N GLY A 31 -15.98 20.59 1.35
CA GLY A 31 -15.27 19.60 2.18
C GLY A 31 -15.20 19.96 3.67
N ALA A 32 -15.36 21.24 4.01
CA ALA A 32 -15.32 21.73 5.40
C ALA A 32 -16.68 21.72 6.12
N ALA A 33 -17.80 21.56 5.39
CA ALA A 33 -19.16 21.64 5.95
C ALA A 33 -19.83 20.28 6.22
N GLY A 34 -19.14 19.19 5.94
CA GLY A 34 -19.66 17.83 6.14
C GLY A 34 -19.01 17.12 7.32
N GLY A 35 -19.50 17.33 8.54
CA GLY A 35 -19.22 16.45 9.66
C GLY A 35 -18.62 17.08 10.90
N THR A 36 -19.36 17.96 11.56
CA THR A 36 -19.16 18.25 12.99
C THR A 36 -19.88 17.20 13.81
N ASN A 37 -19.22 16.07 14.09
CA ASN A 37 -19.46 15.28 15.28
C ASN A 37 -18.11 14.94 15.92
N GLY A 38 -17.83 15.65 16.98
CA GLY A 38 -16.68 15.75 17.83
C GLY A 38 -16.01 14.45 18.29
N ALA A 39 -15.16 13.91 17.45
CA ALA A 39 -13.87 13.38 17.86
C ALA A 39 -12.88 14.07 16.91
N ALA A 40 -11.99 14.88 17.45
CA ALA A 40 -10.87 15.43 16.66
C ALA A 40 -10.27 14.26 15.90
N ALA A 41 -10.33 14.32 14.56
CA ALA A 41 -9.79 13.27 13.71
C ALA A 41 -8.35 13.07 14.14
N ARG A 42 -8.05 11.91 14.74
CA ARG A 42 -6.71 11.61 15.22
C ARG A 42 -5.79 11.66 14.01
N ASP A 43 -4.74 12.47 14.11
CA ASP A 43 -3.74 12.57 13.06
C ASP A 43 -3.12 11.19 12.78
N PRO A 44 -3.31 10.62 11.58
CA PRO A 44 -2.81 9.30 11.24
C PRO A 44 -1.28 9.17 11.42
N ASP A 45 -0.52 10.23 11.15
CA ASP A 45 0.94 10.22 11.28
C ASP A 45 1.35 10.12 12.76
N GLN A 46 0.68 10.85 13.65
CA GLN A 46 0.91 10.75 15.10
C GLN A 46 0.49 9.37 15.65
N MET A 47 -0.62 8.81 15.15
CA MET A 47 -1.05 7.47 15.55
C MET A 47 0.02 6.43 15.19
N VAL A 48 0.52 6.44 13.95
CA VAL A 48 1.56 5.52 13.51
C VAL A 48 2.84 5.73 14.31
N ALA A 49 3.30 6.96 14.48
CA ALA A 49 4.50 7.25 15.26
C ALA A 49 4.42 6.71 16.70
N SER A 50 3.27 6.84 17.35
CA SER A 50 3.06 6.36 18.73
C SER A 50 3.07 4.83 18.86
N MET A 51 2.66 4.11 17.83
CA MET A 51 2.58 2.64 17.87
C MET A 51 3.78 1.93 17.22
N TRP A 52 4.60 2.63 16.45
CA TRP A 52 5.63 1.99 15.63
C TRP A 52 6.59 1.12 16.44
N ALA A 53 7.37 1.73 17.32
CA ALA A 53 8.35 1.00 18.13
C ALA A 53 7.71 0.09 19.19
N ALA A 54 6.55 0.49 19.74
CA ALA A 54 5.91 -0.24 20.83
C ALA A 54 5.07 -1.44 20.37
N LYS A 55 4.53 -1.41 19.14
CA LYS A 55 3.59 -2.43 18.66
C LYS A 55 3.98 -2.99 17.29
N VAL A 56 4.25 -2.13 16.29
CA VAL A 56 4.45 -2.57 14.90
C VAL A 56 5.71 -3.38 14.76
N VAL A 57 6.86 -2.85 15.15
CA VAL A 57 8.16 -3.56 15.03
C VAL A 57 8.14 -4.89 15.79
N PRO A 58 7.80 -4.96 17.09
CA PRO A 58 7.75 -6.24 17.81
C PRO A 58 6.75 -7.24 17.23
N TYR A 59 5.64 -6.77 16.68
CA TYR A 59 4.66 -7.62 16.03
C TYR A 59 5.24 -8.29 14.79
N PHE A 60 5.93 -7.53 13.94
CA PHE A 60 6.59 -8.05 12.76
C PHE A 60 7.76 -8.97 13.09
N GLU A 61 8.61 -8.59 14.07
CA GLU A 61 9.71 -9.43 14.53
C GLU A 61 9.24 -10.82 14.99
N LYS A 62 8.13 -10.87 15.70
CA LYS A 62 7.56 -12.13 16.23
C LYS A 62 6.91 -12.98 15.14
N ARG A 63 6.29 -12.37 14.13
CA ARG A 63 5.44 -13.08 13.15
C ARG A 63 6.08 -13.30 11.79
N ALA A 64 7.10 -12.54 11.43
CA ALA A 64 7.75 -12.67 10.13
C ALA A 64 8.46 -14.01 9.97
N GLY A 65 8.10 -14.75 8.92
CA GLY A 65 8.73 -16.01 8.55
C GLY A 65 9.94 -15.82 7.62
N PRO A 66 10.82 -16.81 7.52
CA PRO A 66 11.89 -16.82 6.53
C PRO A 66 11.30 -16.76 5.11
N PHE A 67 11.71 -15.77 4.30
CA PHE A 67 11.08 -15.46 3.02
C PHE A 67 10.89 -16.65 2.10
N LEU A 68 11.94 -17.45 1.88
CA LEU A 68 11.87 -18.61 0.98
C LEU A 68 10.84 -19.64 1.47
N ALA A 69 10.80 -19.90 2.79
CA ALA A 69 9.83 -20.82 3.37
C ALA A 69 8.39 -20.28 3.25
N VAL A 70 8.19 -18.98 3.48
CA VAL A 70 6.88 -18.32 3.30
C VAL A 70 6.43 -18.41 1.85
N ARG A 71 7.29 -18.03 0.90
CA ARG A 71 7.01 -18.07 -0.53
C ARG A 71 6.66 -19.48 -1.01
N ASP A 72 7.48 -20.46 -0.64
CA ASP A 72 7.33 -21.84 -1.10
C ASP A 72 6.07 -22.50 -0.52
N LEU A 73 5.70 -22.15 0.72
CA LEU A 73 4.43 -22.60 1.31
C LEU A 73 3.24 -21.86 0.69
N ALA A 74 3.32 -20.53 0.48
CA ALA A 74 2.25 -19.75 -0.12
C ALA A 74 1.93 -20.20 -1.56
N ALA A 75 2.92 -20.64 -2.31
CA ALA A 75 2.75 -21.20 -3.66
C ALA A 75 1.99 -22.55 -3.65
N LYS A 76 2.05 -23.31 -2.57
CA LYS A 76 1.41 -24.64 -2.43
C LYS A 76 0.07 -24.53 -1.70
N SER A 77 0.03 -23.79 -0.63
CA SER A 77 -1.08 -23.66 0.30
C SER A 77 -1.15 -22.23 0.85
N PRO A 78 -1.79 -21.30 0.12
CA PRO A 78 -1.91 -19.88 0.53
C PRO A 78 -2.48 -19.71 1.93
N ASP A 79 -3.51 -20.48 2.28
CA ASP A 79 -4.17 -20.38 3.58
C ASP A 79 -3.28 -20.87 4.74
N GLU A 80 -2.49 -21.90 4.53
CA GLU A 80 -1.52 -22.35 5.56
C GLU A 80 -0.41 -21.33 5.76
N ALA A 81 0.12 -20.75 4.68
CA ALA A 81 1.12 -19.69 4.77
C ALA A 81 0.54 -18.45 5.48
N GLY A 82 -0.70 -18.07 5.12
CA GLY A 82 -1.42 -16.97 5.73
C GLY A 82 -1.69 -17.18 7.22
N ALA A 83 -2.17 -18.35 7.60
CA ALA A 83 -2.42 -18.69 9.01
C ALA A 83 -1.14 -18.66 9.85
N LYS A 84 0.00 -19.03 9.26
CA LYS A 84 1.28 -19.12 9.97
C LYS A 84 2.01 -17.78 10.04
N TRP A 85 2.04 -17.01 8.96
CA TRP A 85 2.89 -15.82 8.83
C TRP A 85 2.16 -14.59 8.28
N GLY A 86 0.86 -14.63 8.22
CA GLY A 86 0.07 -13.56 7.61
C GLY A 86 -1.09 -13.10 8.45
N TYR A 87 -1.80 -12.16 7.87
CA TYR A 87 -3.11 -11.69 8.31
C TYR A 87 -3.97 -11.37 7.08
N ARG A 88 -5.26 -11.57 7.19
CA ARG A 88 -6.27 -11.02 6.29
C ARG A 88 -7.49 -10.57 7.09
N ALA A 89 -8.13 -9.48 6.67
CA ALA A 89 -9.41 -9.08 7.23
C ALA A 89 -10.46 -10.20 6.97
N LYS A 90 -11.51 -10.26 7.79
CA LYS A 90 -12.54 -11.32 7.79
C LYS A 90 -13.43 -11.31 6.52
N SER A 91 -12.89 -11.03 5.35
CA SER A 91 -13.54 -11.15 4.06
C SER A 91 -12.82 -12.20 3.24
N GLU A 92 -13.56 -13.17 2.69
CA GLU A 92 -12.97 -14.24 1.87
C GLU A 92 -12.26 -13.72 0.62
N ASP A 93 -12.69 -12.55 0.11
CA ASP A 93 -12.10 -11.90 -1.06
C ASP A 93 -10.84 -11.07 -0.75
N THR A 94 -10.48 -10.91 0.54
CA THR A 94 -9.28 -10.16 0.90
C THR A 94 -8.05 -11.05 0.77
N PRO A 95 -7.02 -10.64 0.02
CA PRO A 95 -5.78 -11.42 -0.08
C PRO A 95 -5.07 -11.48 1.28
N TRP A 96 -4.33 -12.57 1.50
CA TRP A 96 -3.42 -12.65 2.62
C TRP A 96 -2.31 -11.60 2.49
N THR A 97 -2.01 -10.92 3.57
CA THR A 97 -0.80 -10.11 3.68
C THR A 97 0.20 -10.89 4.53
N LEU A 98 1.31 -11.25 3.92
CA LEU A 98 2.34 -12.12 4.52
C LEU A 98 3.49 -11.29 5.06
N MET A 99 3.97 -11.64 6.26
CA MET A 99 5.11 -11.02 6.93
C MET A 99 6.35 -11.86 6.73
N VAL A 100 7.43 -11.24 6.27
CA VAL A 100 8.66 -11.93 5.87
C VAL A 100 9.90 -11.30 6.44
N ARG A 101 10.89 -12.14 6.70
CA ARG A 101 12.28 -11.78 6.94
C ARG A 101 13.08 -12.21 5.73
N ILE A 102 13.75 -11.26 5.11
CA ILE A 102 14.56 -11.47 3.90
C ILE A 102 16.02 -11.21 4.24
N GLU A 103 16.87 -12.16 3.91
CA GLU A 103 18.31 -12.01 3.86
C GLU A 103 18.76 -12.36 2.44
N GLY A 104 19.54 -11.49 1.80
CA GLY A 104 19.91 -11.73 0.41
C GLY A 104 20.96 -10.76 -0.11
N THR A 105 21.09 -10.76 -1.43
CA THR A 105 21.99 -9.86 -2.15
C THR A 105 21.14 -8.99 -3.07
N ILE A 106 21.41 -7.69 -3.13
CA ILE A 106 20.77 -6.78 -4.08
C ILE A 106 21.33 -7.08 -5.47
N VAL A 107 20.48 -7.50 -6.40
CA VAL A 107 20.86 -7.83 -7.77
C VAL A 107 20.31 -6.85 -8.81
N ALA A 108 19.39 -6.00 -8.39
CA ALA A 108 18.84 -4.91 -9.20
C ALA A 108 18.51 -3.71 -8.32
N ALA A 109 18.61 -2.50 -8.84
CA ALA A 109 18.25 -1.30 -8.10
C ALA A 109 17.72 -0.23 -9.07
N GLU A 110 16.56 0.34 -8.72
CA GLU A 110 15.96 1.52 -9.33
C GLU A 110 15.84 2.58 -8.24
N THR A 111 16.85 3.45 -8.16
CA THR A 111 16.98 4.42 -7.06
C THR A 111 16.62 5.85 -7.44
N GLU A 112 16.54 6.15 -8.73
CA GLU A 112 16.27 7.50 -9.26
C GLU A 112 14.77 7.82 -9.31
N SER A 113 13.93 6.79 -9.40
CA SER A 113 12.49 6.94 -9.45
C SER A 113 11.91 7.27 -8.06
N ARG A 114 10.83 8.05 -8.03
CA ARG A 114 10.03 8.23 -6.81
C ARG A 114 9.44 6.91 -6.29
N ALA A 115 9.15 5.97 -7.17
CA ALA A 115 8.74 4.61 -6.82
C ALA A 115 9.95 3.66 -6.69
N GLY A 116 11.09 4.18 -6.24
CA GLY A 116 12.35 3.46 -6.15
C GLY A 116 12.23 2.10 -5.49
N SER A 117 12.96 1.12 -6.03
CA SER A 117 12.94 -0.26 -5.56
C SER A 117 14.28 -0.95 -5.70
N ILE A 118 14.46 -2.03 -4.96
CA ILE A 118 15.58 -2.95 -5.11
C ILE A 118 15.08 -4.37 -5.37
N GLY A 119 15.74 -5.08 -6.26
CA GLY A 119 15.55 -6.51 -6.48
C GLY A 119 16.51 -7.31 -5.62
N VAL A 120 15.97 -8.20 -4.79
CA VAL A 120 16.74 -9.02 -3.86
C VAL A 120 16.75 -10.48 -4.29
N ASP A 121 17.94 -11.05 -4.41
CA ASP A 121 18.19 -12.48 -4.54
C ASP A 121 18.37 -13.06 -3.14
N ALA A 122 17.35 -13.74 -2.66
CA ALA A 122 17.36 -14.44 -1.38
C ALA A 122 17.79 -15.91 -1.53
N SER A 123 17.73 -16.45 -2.74
CA SER A 123 18.03 -17.86 -3.04
C SER A 123 19.48 -18.11 -3.47
N GLY A 124 20.26 -17.07 -3.73
CA GLY A 124 21.64 -17.17 -4.22
C GLY A 124 21.75 -17.59 -5.70
N ARG A 125 20.69 -17.44 -6.50
CA ARG A 125 20.65 -17.86 -7.91
C ARG A 125 20.93 -16.73 -8.90
N GLY A 126 21.24 -15.53 -8.42
CA GLY A 126 21.47 -14.34 -9.25
C GLY A 126 20.20 -13.77 -9.90
N LYS A 127 19.00 -14.12 -9.37
CA LYS A 127 17.71 -13.65 -9.89
C LYS A 127 16.96 -12.91 -8.79
N VAL A 128 16.09 -11.99 -9.20
CA VAL A 128 15.20 -11.29 -8.26
C VAL A 128 14.16 -12.27 -7.72
N ASP A 129 14.22 -12.57 -6.42
CA ASP A 129 13.23 -13.35 -5.69
C ASP A 129 12.16 -12.45 -5.05
N ALA A 130 12.52 -11.22 -4.67
CA ALA A 130 11.61 -10.21 -4.12
C ALA A 130 11.97 -8.81 -4.60
N THR A 131 10.97 -7.98 -4.85
CA THR A 131 11.12 -6.53 -5.11
C THR A 131 10.78 -5.76 -3.85
N VAL A 132 11.70 -4.94 -3.35
CA VAL A 132 11.52 -4.19 -2.09
C VAL A 132 11.37 -2.71 -2.41
N GLN A 133 10.30 -2.09 -1.94
CA GLN A 133 10.04 -0.66 -2.11
C GLN A 133 10.97 0.17 -1.21
N ILE A 134 11.66 1.13 -1.78
CA ILE A 134 12.56 2.02 -1.05
C ILE A 134 12.32 3.51 -1.36
N GLY A 135 11.46 3.82 -2.32
CA GLY A 135 11.15 5.20 -2.70
C GLY A 135 10.07 5.86 -1.85
N PRO A 136 9.90 7.21 -1.95
CA PRO A 136 8.85 7.94 -1.24
C PRO A 136 7.43 7.60 -1.73
N ALA A 137 7.28 7.15 -2.98
CA ALA A 137 6.00 6.77 -3.55
C ALA A 137 5.82 5.24 -3.49
N MET A 138 5.46 4.75 -2.31
CA MET A 138 5.16 3.33 -2.10
C MET A 138 3.73 3.00 -2.45
N GLY A 139 3.53 1.89 -3.16
CA GLY A 139 2.21 1.33 -3.48
C GLY A 139 1.67 0.44 -2.36
N GLY A 140 0.34 0.37 -2.28
CA GLY A 140 -0.35 -0.49 -1.31
C GLY A 140 -0.27 -0.01 0.14
N ALA A 141 -0.76 -0.86 1.04
CA ALA A 141 -0.79 -0.61 2.48
C ALA A 141 -0.39 -1.87 3.27
N ALA A 142 0.58 -2.64 2.74
CA ALA A 142 0.93 -3.96 3.25
C ALA A 142 1.30 -3.95 4.74
N ILE A 143 1.96 -2.89 5.24
CA ILE A 143 2.25 -2.79 6.68
C ILE A 143 0.95 -2.74 7.50
N ARG A 144 0.01 -1.83 7.15
CA ARG A 144 -1.28 -1.74 7.83
C ARG A 144 -2.07 -3.05 7.72
N ASP A 145 -2.11 -3.62 6.52
CA ASP A 145 -2.93 -4.79 6.21
C ASP A 145 -2.40 -6.09 6.83
N ALA A 146 -1.15 -6.08 7.31
CA ALA A 146 -0.56 -7.17 8.09
C ALA A 146 -0.94 -7.16 9.57
N LEU A 147 -1.49 -6.04 10.10
CA LEU A 147 -1.75 -5.85 11.53
C LEU A 147 -3.15 -6.35 11.92
N ASP A 148 -3.23 -7.36 12.77
CA ASP A 148 -4.49 -7.94 13.25
C ASP A 148 -5.21 -7.05 14.29
N PHE A 149 -4.52 -6.04 14.82
CA PHE A 149 -5.05 -5.05 15.78
C PHE A 149 -5.47 -3.73 15.12
N VAL A 150 -5.53 -3.67 13.79
CA VAL A 150 -6.04 -2.54 12.99
C VAL A 150 -7.20 -3.02 12.15
N SER A 151 -8.38 -2.46 12.38
CA SER A 151 -9.60 -2.83 11.64
C SER A 151 -10.18 -1.63 10.91
N PHE A 152 -10.83 -1.88 9.78
CA PHE A 152 -11.61 -0.85 9.08
C PHE A 152 -12.67 -0.21 9.99
N GLY A 153 -13.26 -1.01 10.91
CA GLY A 153 -14.24 -0.53 11.87
C GLY A 153 -13.74 0.53 12.87
N ASP A 154 -12.42 0.70 12.99
CA ASP A 154 -11.80 1.73 13.85
C ASP A 154 -11.82 3.12 13.19
N PHE A 155 -12.27 3.23 11.93
CA PHE A 155 -12.25 4.44 11.13
C PHE A 155 -13.67 4.83 10.69
N THR A 156 -13.88 6.13 10.49
CA THR A 156 -15.19 6.67 10.11
C THR A 156 -15.59 6.29 8.69
N ASN A 157 -14.60 6.18 7.79
CA ASN A 157 -14.82 5.90 6.38
C ASN A 157 -13.56 5.32 5.71
N GLN A 158 -13.73 4.92 4.45
CA GLN A 158 -12.66 4.32 3.66
C GLN A 158 -11.49 5.28 3.36
N ILE A 159 -11.76 6.58 3.29
CA ILE A 159 -10.71 7.59 3.04
C ILE A 159 -9.78 7.69 4.25
N ASP A 160 -10.33 7.73 5.46
CA ASP A 160 -9.55 7.80 6.68
C ASP A 160 -8.72 6.52 6.87
N PHE A 161 -9.29 5.36 6.57
CA PHE A 161 -8.57 4.09 6.58
C PHE A 161 -7.43 4.06 5.56
N ALA A 162 -7.65 4.59 4.34
CA ALA A 162 -6.61 4.71 3.32
C ALA A 162 -5.50 5.68 3.73
N ARG A 163 -5.85 6.83 4.34
CA ARG A 163 -4.89 7.79 4.89
C ARG A 163 -4.01 7.16 5.97
N PHE A 164 -4.60 6.36 6.83
CA PHE A 164 -3.87 5.63 7.86
C PHE A 164 -2.88 4.64 7.25
N GLY A 165 -3.26 3.89 6.20
CA GLY A 165 -2.34 3.04 5.44
C GLY A 165 -1.17 3.82 4.83
N LYS A 166 -1.46 5.00 4.26
CA LYS A 166 -0.42 5.89 3.73
C LYS A 166 0.54 6.39 4.82
N ALA A 167 0.04 6.67 6.02
CA ALA A 167 0.85 7.13 7.13
C ALA A 167 1.93 6.11 7.53
N PHE A 168 1.66 4.79 7.46
CA PHE A 168 2.69 3.76 7.65
C PHE A 168 3.81 3.87 6.62
N ASN A 169 3.46 4.00 5.35
CA ASN A 169 4.43 4.15 4.26
C ASN A 169 5.27 5.42 4.44
N THR A 170 4.63 6.54 4.78
CA THR A 170 5.30 7.82 5.05
C THR A 170 6.25 7.70 6.24
N TYR A 171 5.80 7.07 7.32
CA TYR A 171 6.60 6.90 8.52
C TYR A 171 7.88 6.08 8.26
N VAL A 172 7.76 4.91 7.63
CA VAL A 172 8.93 4.07 7.34
C VAL A 172 9.86 4.75 6.36
N TYR A 173 9.33 5.48 5.38
CA TYR A 173 10.16 6.23 4.45
C TYR A 173 11.06 7.23 5.20
N HIS A 174 10.50 8.15 5.97
CA HIS A 174 11.27 9.20 6.64
C HIS A 174 12.17 8.69 7.76
N ASN A 175 11.77 7.64 8.46
CA ASN A 175 12.55 7.16 9.60
C ASN A 175 13.61 6.13 9.23
N THR A 176 13.43 5.43 8.10
CA THR A 176 14.29 4.31 7.70
C THR A 176 14.81 4.44 6.28
N LEU A 177 13.91 4.55 5.27
CA LEU A 177 14.30 4.36 3.88
C LEU A 177 15.04 5.55 3.28
N GLU A 178 14.72 6.76 3.70
CA GLU A 178 15.38 7.99 3.25
C GLU A 178 16.89 8.01 3.58
N LYS A 179 17.29 7.31 4.64
CA LYS A 179 18.68 7.20 5.11
C LYS A 179 19.49 6.12 4.41
N LEU A 180 18.86 5.29 3.57
CA LEU A 180 19.55 4.21 2.87
C LEU A 180 20.49 4.75 1.80
N PRO A 181 21.65 4.10 1.59
CA PRO A 181 22.50 4.42 0.45
C PRO A 181 21.74 4.18 -0.86
N ARG A 182 21.96 5.06 -1.85
CA ARG A 182 21.31 4.98 -3.18
C ARG A 182 22.30 4.61 -4.28
N ALA A 183 23.57 4.95 -4.11
CA ALA A 183 24.61 4.64 -5.07
C ALA A 183 25.33 3.34 -4.71
N ASP A 184 25.80 2.62 -5.73
CA ASP A 184 26.62 1.39 -5.59
C ASP A 184 26.03 0.33 -4.65
N ILE A 185 24.72 0.14 -4.67
CA ILE A 185 24.05 -0.81 -3.76
C ILE A 185 23.90 -2.21 -4.35
N VAL A 186 24.01 -2.37 -5.66
CA VAL A 186 24.01 -3.69 -6.31
C VAL A 186 25.23 -4.48 -5.87
N GLY A 187 25.01 -5.75 -5.51
CA GLY A 187 26.02 -6.66 -4.96
C GLY A 187 26.14 -6.58 -3.42
N ARG A 188 25.54 -5.59 -2.75
CA ARG A 188 25.55 -5.52 -1.29
C ARG A 188 24.55 -6.50 -0.67
N LYS A 189 24.87 -6.97 0.53
CA LYS A 189 23.95 -7.75 1.34
C LYS A 189 22.85 -6.84 1.89
N VAL A 190 21.64 -7.39 1.96
CA VAL A 190 20.49 -6.74 2.57
C VAL A 190 19.79 -7.70 3.52
N THR A 191 19.37 -7.15 4.66
CA THR A 191 18.51 -7.83 5.63
C THR A 191 17.31 -6.94 5.90
N LEU A 192 16.11 -7.48 5.88
CA LEU A 192 14.89 -6.72 6.15
C LEU A 192 13.79 -7.57 6.76
N ILE A 193 12.89 -6.89 7.44
CA ILE A 193 11.57 -7.42 7.84
C ILE A 193 10.53 -6.55 7.17
N GLY A 194 9.51 -7.16 6.58
CA GLY A 194 8.46 -6.43 5.87
C GLY A 194 7.24 -7.27 5.57
N ALA A 195 6.33 -6.72 4.78
CA ALA A 195 5.12 -7.40 4.35
C ALA A 195 4.86 -7.23 2.85
N TYR A 196 4.12 -8.17 2.30
CA TYR A 196 3.57 -8.08 0.94
C TYR A 196 2.18 -8.70 0.88
N ALA A 197 1.31 -8.17 0.03
CA ALA A 197 0.04 -8.80 -0.29
C ALA A 197 0.29 -9.98 -1.23
N LEU A 198 -0.27 -11.14 -0.90
CA LEU A 198 -0.18 -12.32 -1.76
C LEU A 198 -1.06 -12.11 -2.99
N ASP A 199 -0.46 -12.22 -4.15
CA ASP A 199 -1.14 -12.15 -5.43
C ASP A 199 -0.85 -13.39 -6.29
N SER A 200 -1.58 -13.52 -7.39
CA SER A 200 -1.45 -14.62 -8.34
C SER A 200 -0.68 -14.22 -9.62
N SER A 201 0.02 -13.08 -9.61
CA SER A 201 0.69 -12.54 -10.81
C SER A 201 1.87 -13.40 -11.28
N GLY A 202 2.43 -14.22 -10.40
CA GLY A 202 3.67 -14.98 -10.66
C GLY A 202 4.93 -14.11 -10.69
N GLN A 203 4.81 -12.82 -10.41
CA GLN A 203 5.94 -11.90 -10.30
C GLN A 203 6.60 -11.99 -8.93
N PRO A 204 7.87 -11.58 -8.79
CA PRO A 204 8.48 -11.40 -7.48
C PRO A 204 7.62 -10.50 -6.60
N PRO A 205 7.30 -10.90 -5.35
CA PRO A 205 6.42 -10.14 -4.48
C PRO A 205 6.97 -8.75 -4.20
N LEU A 206 6.05 -7.75 -4.16
CA LEU A 206 6.38 -6.36 -3.86
C LEU A 206 6.33 -6.15 -2.34
N VAL A 207 7.49 -6.13 -1.71
CA VAL A 207 7.63 -6.04 -0.25
C VAL A 207 7.74 -4.59 0.20
N THR A 208 6.93 -4.21 1.18
CA THR A 208 7.08 -2.95 1.92
C THR A 208 7.85 -3.25 3.21
N PRO A 209 9.06 -2.71 3.39
CA PRO A 209 9.86 -3.00 4.57
C PRO A 209 9.35 -2.23 5.80
N VAL A 210 9.43 -2.84 6.97
CA VAL A 210 9.27 -2.22 8.29
C VAL A 210 10.64 -1.84 8.84
N GLU A 211 11.60 -2.72 8.66
CA GLU A 211 13.01 -2.52 8.97
C GLU A 211 13.88 -3.03 7.81
N ILE A 212 14.96 -2.33 7.54
CA ILE A 212 15.89 -2.71 6.48
C ILE A 212 17.31 -2.20 6.80
N THR A 213 18.30 -3.03 6.52
CA THR A 213 19.71 -2.70 6.60
C THR A 213 20.42 -3.15 5.33
N ILE A 214 21.18 -2.26 4.71
CA ILE A 214 22.04 -2.56 3.57
C ILE A 214 23.49 -2.56 4.07
N GLY A 215 24.14 -3.69 3.95
CA GLY A 215 25.53 -3.88 4.38
C GLY A 215 26.54 -3.11 3.53
N SER A 216 27.80 -3.10 3.97
CA SER A 216 28.92 -2.62 3.17
C SER A 216 29.10 -3.46 1.91
N LYS A 217 29.72 -2.87 0.88
CA LYS A 217 30.14 -3.63 -0.30
C LYS A 217 31.24 -4.64 0.13
N PRO A 218 31.18 -5.90 -0.33
CA PRO A 218 32.24 -6.86 -0.06
C PRO A 218 33.57 -6.43 -0.65
#